data_041fc5732bb19f5f2b663848c4cb42fb
#
_entry.id   041fc5732bb19f5f2b663848c4cb42fb
#
_cell.length_a   1.000
_cell.length_b   1.000
_cell.length_c   1.000
_cell.angle_alpha   90.00
_cell.angle_beta   90.00
_cell.angle_gamma   90.00
#
_symmetry.space_group_name_H-M   'P 1'
#
loop_
_entity.id
_entity.type
_entity.pdbx_description
1 polymer ?
#
loop_
_entity_poly.entity_id
_entity_poly.type
_entity_poly.pdbx_seq_one_letter_code
_entity_poly.pdbx_strand_id
1 'polypeptide(L)'
;DVISKSIKKEGEVIGIGSFLYQQGRLTWALKVYKKGRQITRNPYAFANEVANIHLQLGEFAQATEEYLKLYYANPQNYSAANLSILNMVGPPSQNEIEQALLRAVDKRPSDRGLRNMVFEFYVLAENFMEAFVQVKSIDRLFKQEGERVYNFAETMRNNKEYALSNKAYDYIINRHKNSPFFFQAHFQKAINNELKAFDQVPVDKASVEAAVDAYKELLNTFGRKPEYYDPVYRMSRLMVFYLFDLDNALEELENLTASRQGLPQDRWAEARLLIGDIQLMQQDFNKSKLTYTEVSDIYRDRQLGALAKYKLSELAYYKGEFNLAQALLGAIKDNTSNDISNDAIKLNLTIMDNTGLDSTTTALEMFANAQLLTYQRDYEASLSLLDSLAYKFPSHPLADEILWEKATIYLNQNEIERALSFI
;
A
#
# COMPACT_ATOMS: atom_id res chain seq x y z
N ASP A 1 25.51 51.85 -27.71
CA ASP A 1 24.42 50.91 -27.61
C ASP A 1 23.37 51.16 -28.72
N VAL A 2 23.74 50.72 -29.95
CA VAL A 2 22.92 50.98 -31.17
C VAL A 2 21.59 50.22 -31.11
N ILE A 3 21.59 48.96 -30.56
CA ILE A 3 20.40 48.10 -30.52
C ILE A 3 19.30 48.70 -29.60
N SER A 4 19.68 49.25 -28.47
CA SER A 4 18.68 49.80 -27.52
C SER A 4 18.05 51.13 -28.00
N LYS A 5 18.69 51.82 -28.92
CA LYS A 5 18.16 53.07 -29.52
C LYS A 5 17.25 52.82 -30.73
N SER A 6 17.39 51.65 -31.38
CA SER A 6 16.70 51.34 -32.64
C SER A 6 15.34 50.68 -32.41
N ILE A 7 15.11 50.01 -31.26
CA ILE A 7 13.89 49.24 -31.00
C ILE A 7 12.82 50.16 -30.43
N LYS A 8 11.68 50.27 -31.11
CA LYS A 8 10.55 51.13 -30.70
C LYS A 8 9.21 50.39 -30.59
N LYS A 9 9.10 49.20 -31.14
CA LYS A 9 7.85 48.44 -31.20
C LYS A 9 8.05 47.02 -30.66
N GLU A 10 6.99 46.44 -30.08
CA GLU A 10 6.98 45.09 -29.53
C GLU A 10 7.37 44.02 -30.56
N GLY A 11 6.86 44.11 -31.79
CA GLY A 11 7.23 43.15 -32.86
C GLY A 11 8.72 43.14 -33.20
N GLU A 12 9.39 44.31 -33.09
CA GLU A 12 10.83 44.40 -33.29
C GLU A 12 11.60 43.72 -32.13
N VAL A 13 11.08 43.82 -30.90
CA VAL A 13 11.65 43.12 -29.74
C VAL A 13 11.62 41.61 -29.94
N ILE A 14 10.47 41.08 -30.37
CA ILE A 14 10.30 39.65 -30.61
C ILE A 14 11.23 39.19 -31.73
N GLY A 15 11.21 39.83 -32.86
CA GLY A 15 12.02 39.45 -34.03
C GLY A 15 13.53 39.49 -33.75
N ILE A 16 14.03 40.59 -33.20
CA ILE A 16 15.47 40.75 -32.91
C ILE A 16 15.88 39.84 -31.74
N GLY A 17 15.04 39.74 -30.68
CA GLY A 17 15.31 38.92 -29.53
C GLY A 17 15.41 37.46 -29.90
N SER A 18 14.44 36.91 -30.65
CA SER A 18 14.44 35.52 -31.11
C SER A 18 15.61 35.22 -32.04
N PHE A 19 15.93 36.14 -32.98
CA PHE A 19 17.09 35.98 -33.87
C PHE A 19 18.40 35.88 -33.08
N LEU A 20 18.62 36.78 -32.12
CA LEU A 20 19.82 36.77 -31.27
C LEU A 20 19.90 35.50 -30.41
N TYR A 21 18.77 35.04 -29.89
CA TYR A 21 18.66 33.79 -29.15
C TYR A 21 19.09 32.57 -29.99
N GLN A 22 18.54 32.48 -31.23
CA GLN A 22 18.88 31.41 -32.19
C GLN A 22 20.36 31.42 -32.59
N GLN A 23 20.98 32.59 -32.63
CA GLN A 23 22.41 32.75 -32.91
C GLN A 23 23.31 32.52 -31.68
N GLY A 24 22.75 32.10 -30.56
CA GLY A 24 23.49 31.88 -29.31
C GLY A 24 24.00 33.19 -28.64
N ARG A 25 23.52 34.34 -29.10
CA ARG A 25 23.89 35.65 -28.55
C ARG A 25 23.03 36.01 -27.33
N LEU A 26 23.05 35.14 -26.32
CA LEU A 26 22.12 35.13 -25.19
C LEU A 26 22.11 36.46 -24.40
N THR A 27 23.27 37.01 -24.09
CA THR A 27 23.38 38.29 -23.36
C THR A 27 22.79 39.48 -24.15
N TRP A 28 22.87 39.44 -25.46
CA TRP A 28 22.26 40.47 -26.28
C TRP A 28 20.74 40.28 -26.40
N ALA A 29 20.26 39.06 -26.57
CA ALA A 29 18.84 38.73 -26.54
C ALA A 29 18.18 39.20 -25.22
N LEU A 30 18.85 38.96 -24.09
CA LEU A 30 18.41 39.41 -22.78
C LEU A 30 18.25 40.93 -22.67
N LYS A 31 19.23 41.68 -23.23
CA LYS A 31 19.15 43.15 -23.27
C LYS A 31 17.96 43.63 -24.12
N VAL A 32 17.70 42.98 -25.25
CA VAL A 32 16.57 43.29 -26.14
C VAL A 32 15.24 43.07 -25.42
N TYR A 33 15.03 41.93 -24.80
CA TYR A 33 13.79 41.65 -24.07
C TYR A 33 13.61 42.56 -22.84
N LYS A 34 14.68 42.88 -22.10
CA LYS A 34 14.62 43.87 -21.00
C LYS A 34 14.23 45.27 -21.52
N LYS A 35 14.71 45.67 -22.67
CA LYS A 35 14.27 46.91 -23.34
C LYS A 35 12.81 46.83 -23.77
N GLY A 36 12.36 45.66 -24.24
CA GLY A 36 10.97 45.38 -24.59
C GLY A 36 10.01 45.65 -23.44
N ARG A 37 10.35 45.25 -22.22
CA ARG A 37 9.56 45.57 -21.03
C ARG A 37 9.37 47.04 -20.75
N GLN A 38 10.40 47.85 -21.07
CA GLN A 38 10.28 49.31 -20.95
C GLN A 38 9.34 49.90 -22.04
N ILE A 39 9.40 49.35 -23.26
CA ILE A 39 8.56 49.77 -24.38
C ILE A 39 7.09 49.40 -24.13
N THR A 40 6.82 48.19 -23.71
CA THR A 40 5.46 47.70 -23.41
C THR A 40 4.90 48.21 -22.07
N ARG A 41 5.75 48.82 -21.25
CA ARG A 41 5.43 49.22 -19.88
C ARG A 41 4.87 48.05 -19.05
N ASN A 42 5.25 46.84 -19.40
CA ASN A 42 4.83 45.63 -18.76
C ASN A 42 6.05 44.87 -18.20
N PRO A 43 6.23 44.80 -16.86
CA PRO A 43 7.37 44.14 -16.23
C PRO A 43 7.35 42.62 -16.43
N TYR A 44 6.21 42.03 -16.82
CA TYR A 44 6.02 40.59 -17.03
C TYR A 44 6.15 40.20 -18.52
N ALA A 45 6.24 41.18 -19.45
CA ALA A 45 6.40 40.87 -20.86
C ALA A 45 7.66 40.02 -21.11
N PHE A 46 7.59 39.11 -22.06
CA PHE A 46 8.72 38.25 -22.47
C PHE A 46 9.29 37.38 -21.34
N ALA A 47 8.47 37.05 -20.33
CA ALA A 47 8.95 36.28 -19.16
C ALA A 47 9.44 34.89 -19.56
N ASN A 48 8.74 34.21 -20.47
CA ASN A 48 9.12 32.89 -20.95
C ASN A 48 10.45 32.93 -21.75
N GLU A 49 10.60 33.87 -22.65
CA GLU A 49 11.82 34.07 -23.47
C GLU A 49 13.03 34.38 -22.58
N VAL A 50 12.84 35.25 -21.60
CA VAL A 50 13.89 35.63 -20.65
C VAL A 50 14.25 34.47 -19.75
N ALA A 51 13.27 33.68 -19.26
CA ALA A 51 13.50 32.48 -18.47
C ALA A 51 14.33 31.45 -19.24
N ASN A 52 13.98 31.18 -20.50
CA ASN A 52 14.72 30.26 -21.36
C ASN A 52 16.17 30.69 -21.60
N ILE A 53 16.42 32.02 -21.71
CA ILE A 53 17.78 32.53 -21.81
C ILE A 53 18.56 32.27 -20.52
N HIS A 54 17.98 32.56 -19.34
CA HIS A 54 18.63 32.30 -18.06
C HIS A 54 18.88 30.81 -17.87
N LEU A 55 17.96 29.95 -18.30
CA LEU A 55 18.14 28.50 -18.27
C LEU A 55 19.35 28.03 -19.08
N GLN A 56 19.51 28.55 -20.33
CA GLN A 56 20.68 28.25 -21.17
C GLN A 56 22.00 28.79 -20.61
N LEU A 57 21.92 29.85 -19.82
CA LEU A 57 23.09 30.40 -19.11
C LEU A 57 23.43 29.68 -17.82
N GLY A 58 22.59 28.72 -17.38
CA GLY A 58 22.72 28.02 -16.10
C GLY A 58 22.35 28.90 -14.90
N GLU A 59 21.63 29.99 -15.12
CA GLU A 59 21.21 30.94 -14.08
C GLU A 59 19.80 30.56 -13.57
N PHE A 60 19.73 29.47 -12.78
CA PHE A 60 18.45 28.82 -12.40
C PHE A 60 17.59 29.69 -11.46
N ALA A 61 18.20 30.47 -10.57
CA ALA A 61 17.44 31.39 -9.72
C ALA A 61 16.71 32.45 -10.55
N GLN A 62 17.40 33.03 -11.55
CA GLN A 62 16.81 34.06 -12.45
C GLN A 62 15.74 33.42 -13.35
N ALA A 63 15.98 32.23 -13.88
CA ALA A 63 15.00 31.50 -14.67
C ALA A 63 13.71 31.24 -13.84
N THR A 64 13.84 30.82 -12.60
CA THR A 64 12.71 30.63 -11.68
C THR A 64 11.95 31.95 -11.45
N GLU A 65 12.65 33.04 -11.17
CA GLU A 65 12.02 34.34 -10.97
C GLU A 65 11.25 34.83 -12.24
N GLU A 66 11.75 34.50 -13.42
CA GLU A 66 11.07 34.84 -14.67
C GLU A 66 9.84 33.93 -14.91
N TYR A 67 9.91 32.62 -14.63
CA TYR A 67 8.73 31.77 -14.72
C TYR A 67 7.66 32.18 -13.72
N LEU A 68 8.04 32.64 -12.50
CA LEU A 68 7.09 33.19 -11.55
C LEU A 68 6.37 34.44 -12.08
N LYS A 69 7.00 35.24 -12.97
CA LYS A 69 6.34 36.38 -13.61
C LYS A 69 5.21 35.96 -14.54
N LEU A 70 5.27 34.75 -15.16
CA LEU A 70 4.14 34.23 -15.94
C LEU A 70 2.92 34.04 -15.03
N TYR A 71 3.12 33.48 -13.87
CA TYR A 71 2.07 33.30 -12.86
C TYR A 71 1.56 34.66 -12.35
N TYR A 72 2.43 35.61 -12.05
CA TYR A 72 2.05 36.95 -11.60
C TYR A 72 1.29 37.76 -12.65
N ALA A 73 1.59 37.57 -13.92
CA ALA A 73 0.87 38.22 -15.03
C ALA A 73 -0.57 37.67 -15.15
N ASN A 74 -0.74 36.39 -14.99
CA ASN A 74 -2.04 35.72 -15.01
C ASN A 74 -2.00 34.43 -14.16
N PRO A 75 -2.77 34.34 -13.08
CA PRO A 75 -2.83 33.15 -12.23
C PRO A 75 -3.25 31.88 -12.99
N GLN A 76 -3.93 31.97 -14.13
CA GLN A 76 -4.24 30.81 -14.98
C GLN A 76 -2.98 30.15 -15.56
N ASN A 77 -1.86 30.85 -15.63
CA ASN A 77 -0.58 30.32 -16.06
C ASN A 77 0.15 29.50 -14.95
N TYR A 78 -0.51 29.25 -13.80
CA TYR A 78 0.07 28.48 -12.70
C TYR A 78 0.71 27.18 -13.18
N SER A 79 -0.05 26.35 -13.90
CA SER A 79 0.42 25.02 -14.34
C SER A 79 1.64 25.13 -15.26
N ALA A 80 1.64 26.09 -16.20
CA ALA A 80 2.76 26.28 -17.10
C ALA A 80 4.02 26.77 -16.37
N ALA A 81 3.87 27.76 -15.49
CA ALA A 81 4.98 28.30 -14.69
C ALA A 81 5.56 27.23 -13.75
N ASN A 82 4.69 26.50 -13.04
CA ASN A 82 5.08 25.46 -12.11
C ASN A 82 5.79 24.31 -12.82
N LEU A 83 5.24 23.79 -13.91
CA LEU A 83 5.86 22.72 -14.69
C LEU A 83 7.24 23.13 -15.20
N SER A 84 7.39 24.39 -15.70
CA SER A 84 8.68 24.89 -16.14
C SER A 84 9.71 24.95 -15.03
N ILE A 85 9.31 25.32 -13.80
CA ILE A 85 10.17 25.33 -12.61
C ILE A 85 10.54 23.89 -12.21
N LEU A 86 9.55 22.98 -12.16
CA LEU A 86 9.79 21.60 -11.76
C LEU A 86 10.69 20.84 -12.73
N ASN A 87 10.60 21.13 -14.03
CA ASN A 87 11.47 20.54 -15.05
C ASN A 87 12.96 20.93 -14.91
N MET A 88 13.26 21.99 -14.14
CA MET A 88 14.64 22.39 -13.86
C MET A 88 15.22 21.71 -12.61
N VAL A 89 14.40 21.01 -11.81
CA VAL A 89 14.83 20.43 -10.51
C VAL A 89 15.80 19.29 -10.73
N GLY A 90 16.96 19.39 -10.11
CA GLY A 90 18.03 18.38 -10.14
C GLY A 90 19.37 19.03 -9.80
N PRO A 91 20.43 18.25 -9.61
CA PRO A 91 21.77 18.83 -9.46
C PRO A 91 22.22 19.49 -10.76
N PRO A 92 22.72 20.72 -10.77
CA PRO A 92 23.10 21.59 -9.63
C PRO A 92 22.04 22.66 -9.29
N SER A 93 20.88 22.70 -9.95
CA SER A 93 19.91 23.80 -9.89
C SER A 93 19.07 23.89 -8.61
N GLN A 94 18.94 22.80 -7.87
CA GLN A 94 17.96 22.63 -6.79
C GLN A 94 18.05 23.75 -5.73
N ASN A 95 19.23 24.09 -5.25
CA ASN A 95 19.40 25.12 -4.22
C ASN A 95 19.01 26.53 -4.73
N GLU A 96 19.34 26.85 -5.98
CA GLU A 96 19.01 28.15 -6.56
C GLU A 96 17.49 28.31 -6.75
N ILE A 97 16.81 27.25 -7.19
CA ILE A 97 15.35 27.21 -7.36
C ILE A 97 14.67 27.38 -6.00
N GLU A 98 15.10 26.61 -4.99
CA GLU A 98 14.59 26.69 -3.62
C GLU A 98 14.65 28.13 -3.09
N GLN A 99 15.84 28.75 -3.17
CA GLN A 99 16.04 30.11 -2.70
C GLN A 99 15.13 31.12 -3.44
N ALA A 100 14.94 30.96 -4.74
CA ALA A 100 14.07 31.84 -5.53
C ALA A 100 12.60 31.66 -5.13
N LEU A 101 12.14 30.43 -4.94
CA LEU A 101 10.77 30.12 -4.50
C LEU A 101 10.50 30.64 -3.08
N LEU A 102 11.42 30.41 -2.14
CA LEU A 102 11.28 30.92 -0.77
C LEU A 102 11.22 32.45 -0.73
N ARG A 103 12.10 33.16 -1.45
CA ARG A 103 12.03 34.62 -1.57
C ARG A 103 10.69 35.10 -2.14
N ALA A 104 10.09 34.33 -3.06
CA ALA A 104 8.79 34.67 -3.63
C ALA A 104 7.67 34.52 -2.58
N VAL A 105 7.68 33.44 -1.79
CA VAL A 105 6.74 33.22 -0.70
C VAL A 105 6.89 34.26 0.41
N ASP A 106 8.12 34.66 0.77
CA ASP A 106 8.36 35.71 1.77
C ASP A 106 7.74 37.06 1.37
N LYS A 107 7.80 37.38 0.07
CA LYS A 107 7.16 38.61 -0.47
C LYS A 107 5.64 38.52 -0.53
N ARG A 108 5.07 37.31 -0.66
CA ARG A 108 3.63 37.04 -0.80
C ARG A 108 3.21 35.84 0.04
N PRO A 109 3.25 35.95 1.38
CA PRO A 109 3.09 34.79 2.28
C PRO A 109 1.72 34.12 2.23
N SER A 110 0.68 34.85 1.77
CA SER A 110 -0.69 34.32 1.62
C SER A 110 -1.02 33.86 0.19
N ASP A 111 -0.04 33.86 -0.72
CA ASP A 111 -0.26 33.40 -2.09
C ASP A 111 -0.30 31.87 -2.14
N ARG A 112 -1.49 31.32 -2.44
CA ARG A 112 -1.71 29.88 -2.47
C ARG A 112 -0.90 29.17 -3.56
N GLY A 113 -0.78 29.81 -4.73
CA GLY A 113 -0.03 29.23 -5.85
C GLY A 113 1.45 29.10 -5.54
N LEU A 114 2.08 30.14 -4.98
CA LEU A 114 3.48 30.10 -4.57
C LEU A 114 3.75 29.02 -3.52
N ARG A 115 2.90 28.90 -2.51
CA ARG A 115 3.06 27.85 -1.50
C ARG A 115 2.91 26.45 -2.08
N ASN A 116 2.00 26.30 -3.05
CA ASN A 116 1.86 25.05 -3.78
C ASN A 116 3.12 24.72 -4.59
N MET A 117 3.69 25.70 -5.28
CA MET A 117 4.94 25.52 -6.05
C MET A 117 6.10 25.06 -5.14
N VAL A 118 6.25 25.68 -3.95
CA VAL A 118 7.24 25.26 -2.95
C VAL A 118 6.98 23.84 -2.45
N PHE A 119 5.73 23.50 -2.17
CA PHE A 119 5.36 22.15 -1.74
C PHE A 119 5.70 21.10 -2.81
N GLU A 120 5.29 21.34 -4.05
CA GLU A 120 5.53 20.42 -5.17
C GLU A 120 7.02 20.32 -5.51
N PHE A 121 7.77 21.41 -5.39
CA PHE A 121 9.22 21.42 -5.49
C PHE A 121 9.86 20.49 -4.45
N TYR A 122 9.49 20.60 -3.17
CA TYR A 122 10.05 19.74 -2.13
C TYR A 122 9.65 18.27 -2.28
N VAL A 123 8.44 17.97 -2.77
CA VAL A 123 8.03 16.59 -3.07
C VAL A 123 8.90 16.01 -4.20
N LEU A 124 9.11 16.77 -5.27
CA LEU A 124 9.93 16.32 -6.41
C LEU A 124 11.42 16.20 -6.06
N ALA A 125 11.91 17.09 -5.20
CA ALA A 125 13.28 17.06 -4.70
C ALA A 125 13.51 16.02 -3.58
N GLU A 126 12.48 15.23 -3.25
CA GLU A 126 12.47 14.22 -2.16
C GLU A 126 12.79 14.81 -0.76
N ASN A 127 12.67 16.13 -0.61
CA ASN A 127 12.79 16.81 0.68
C ASN A 127 11.46 16.75 1.44
N PHE A 128 11.03 15.53 1.76
CA PHE A 128 9.70 15.24 2.28
C PHE A 128 9.39 15.93 3.63
N MET A 129 10.39 16.14 4.48
CA MET A 129 10.18 16.87 5.75
C MET A 129 9.81 18.32 5.51
N GLU A 130 10.48 18.99 4.57
CA GLU A 130 10.16 20.39 4.20
C GLU A 130 8.81 20.45 3.48
N ALA A 131 8.49 19.48 2.61
CA ALA A 131 7.17 19.33 2.02
C ALA A 131 6.07 19.23 3.10
N PHE A 132 6.31 18.46 4.17
CA PHE A 132 5.39 18.35 5.31
C PHE A 132 5.19 19.67 6.05
N VAL A 133 6.24 20.46 6.21
CA VAL A 133 6.12 21.82 6.79
C VAL A 133 5.23 22.70 5.92
N GLN A 134 5.41 22.65 4.60
CA GLN A 134 4.61 23.45 3.66
C GLN A 134 3.15 23.01 3.64
N VAL A 135 2.85 21.71 3.56
CA VAL A 135 1.47 21.23 3.50
C VAL A 135 0.68 21.58 4.79
N LYS A 136 1.33 21.50 5.96
CA LYS A 136 0.71 21.97 7.22
C LYS A 136 0.44 23.49 7.20
N SER A 137 1.33 24.26 6.60
CA SER A 137 1.15 25.72 6.47
C SER A 137 -0.01 26.05 5.51
N ILE A 138 -0.10 25.33 4.40
CA ILE A 138 -1.20 25.43 3.43
C ILE A 138 -2.53 25.10 4.11
N ASP A 139 -2.60 23.97 4.83
CA ASP A 139 -3.80 23.53 5.55
C ASP A 139 -4.31 24.60 6.51
N ARG A 140 -3.41 25.17 7.34
CA ARG A 140 -3.76 26.23 8.31
C ARG A 140 -4.22 27.52 7.66
N LEU A 141 -3.50 27.99 6.63
CA LEU A 141 -3.78 29.25 5.98
C LEU A 141 -5.09 29.22 5.18
N PHE A 142 -5.38 28.08 4.55
CA PHE A 142 -6.53 27.94 3.65
C PHE A 142 -7.65 27.10 4.23
N LYS A 143 -7.57 26.71 5.52
CA LYS A 143 -8.60 25.98 6.28
C LYS A 143 -9.08 24.72 5.54
N GLN A 144 -8.12 23.88 5.12
CA GLN A 144 -8.40 22.68 4.30
C GLN A 144 -8.81 21.45 5.12
N GLU A 145 -9.00 21.61 6.44
CA GLU A 145 -9.51 20.57 7.34
C GLU A 145 -8.76 19.22 7.26
N GLY A 146 -7.49 19.29 6.87
CA GLY A 146 -6.61 18.13 6.79
C GLY A 146 -6.59 17.40 5.45
N GLU A 147 -7.42 17.76 4.47
CA GLU A 147 -7.49 17.06 3.17
C GLU A 147 -6.11 16.92 2.48
N ARG A 148 -5.42 18.02 2.35
CA ARG A 148 -4.12 18.01 1.65
C ARG A 148 -3.03 17.31 2.46
N VAL A 149 -3.11 17.38 3.79
CA VAL A 149 -2.21 16.65 4.68
C VAL A 149 -2.46 15.15 4.58
N TYR A 150 -3.73 14.75 4.44
CA TYR A 150 -4.10 13.35 4.19
C TYR A 150 -3.52 12.83 2.88
N ASN A 151 -3.69 13.58 1.78
CA ASN A 151 -3.14 13.22 0.48
C ASN A 151 -1.60 13.13 0.49
N PHE A 152 -0.95 14.03 1.24
CA PHE A 152 0.50 13.96 1.46
C PHE A 152 0.88 12.68 2.24
N ALA A 153 0.15 12.33 3.29
CA ALA A 153 0.38 11.11 4.05
C ALA A 153 0.27 9.85 3.18
N GLU A 154 -0.74 9.79 2.28
CA GLU A 154 -0.90 8.71 1.30
C GLU A 154 0.29 8.63 0.35
N THR A 155 0.78 9.78 -0.13
CA THR A 155 1.98 9.83 -0.99
C THR A 155 3.21 9.29 -0.25
N MET A 156 3.40 9.67 1.01
CA MET A 156 4.51 9.17 1.84
C MET A 156 4.41 7.67 2.08
N ARG A 157 3.21 7.13 2.32
CA ARG A 157 3.00 5.70 2.43
C ARG A 157 3.39 4.95 1.16
N ASN A 158 2.98 5.46 -0.01
CA ASN A 158 3.31 4.84 -1.30
C ASN A 158 4.82 4.85 -1.58
N ASN A 159 5.54 5.83 -1.03
CA ASN A 159 7.00 5.89 -1.06
C ASN A 159 7.66 5.08 0.08
N LYS A 160 6.89 4.34 0.87
CA LYS A 160 7.33 3.58 2.05
C LYS A 160 7.91 4.44 3.18
N GLU A 161 7.68 5.74 3.15
CA GLU A 161 8.05 6.69 4.20
C GLU A 161 7.01 6.65 5.33
N TYR A 162 6.78 5.46 5.93
CA TYR A 162 5.73 5.22 6.92
C TYR A 162 5.82 6.13 8.14
N ALA A 163 7.04 6.43 8.60
CA ALA A 163 7.23 7.29 9.76
C ALA A 163 6.72 8.72 9.51
N LEU A 164 6.95 9.26 8.31
CA LEU A 164 6.51 10.59 7.93
C LEU A 164 5.01 10.60 7.60
N SER A 165 4.52 9.56 6.95
CA SER A 165 3.09 9.33 6.72
C SER A 165 2.32 9.34 8.07
N ASN A 166 2.81 8.62 9.07
CA ASN A 166 2.21 8.59 10.41
C ASN A 166 2.23 9.97 11.08
N LYS A 167 3.32 10.75 10.96
CA LYS A 167 3.37 12.14 11.45
C LYS A 167 2.31 13.03 10.79
N ALA A 168 2.04 12.80 9.51
CA ALA A 168 1.02 13.55 8.79
C ALA A 168 -0.41 13.15 9.24
N TYR A 169 -0.67 11.86 9.47
CA TYR A 169 -1.93 11.42 10.08
C TYR A 169 -2.09 11.94 11.52
N ASP A 170 -1.02 11.92 12.32
CA ASP A 170 -1.04 12.49 13.69
C ASP A 170 -1.40 13.97 13.69
N TYR A 171 -0.97 14.74 12.68
CA TYR A 171 -1.39 16.14 12.57
C TYR A 171 -2.91 16.26 12.39
N ILE A 172 -3.53 15.42 11.56
CA ILE A 172 -4.99 15.39 11.34
C ILE A 172 -5.70 14.96 12.63
N ILE A 173 -5.27 13.87 13.24
CA ILE A 173 -5.83 13.31 14.48
C ILE A 173 -5.85 14.35 15.61
N ASN A 174 -4.76 15.10 15.74
CA ASN A 174 -4.65 16.06 16.84
C ASN A 174 -5.37 17.39 16.58
N ARG A 175 -5.49 17.81 15.32
CA ARG A 175 -6.01 19.15 14.98
C ARG A 175 -7.39 19.17 14.36
N HIS A 176 -7.79 18.09 13.70
CA HIS A 176 -9.00 18.07 12.86
C HIS A 176 -9.97 16.96 13.28
N LYS A 177 -10.31 16.92 14.58
CA LYS A 177 -11.19 15.87 15.15
C LYS A 177 -12.58 15.79 14.51
N ASN A 178 -13.05 16.87 13.91
CA ASN A 178 -14.36 16.94 13.23
C ASN A 178 -14.23 16.80 11.71
N SER A 179 -13.02 16.57 11.19
CA SER A 179 -12.78 16.39 9.77
C SER A 179 -13.33 15.05 9.27
N PRO A 180 -13.80 14.96 8.01
CA PRO A 180 -14.14 13.67 7.39
C PRO A 180 -12.94 12.73 7.30
N PHE A 181 -11.71 13.24 7.42
CA PHE A 181 -10.49 12.44 7.40
C PHE A 181 -10.06 11.91 8.77
N PHE A 182 -10.76 12.25 9.86
CA PHE A 182 -10.36 11.89 11.22
C PHE A 182 -10.29 10.37 11.44
N PHE A 183 -11.36 9.63 11.09
CA PHE A 183 -11.36 8.17 11.16
C PHE A 183 -10.31 7.58 10.20
N GLN A 184 -10.28 8.07 8.96
CA GLN A 184 -9.36 7.55 7.95
C GLN A 184 -7.90 7.74 8.35
N ALA A 185 -7.54 8.86 8.99
CA ALA A 185 -6.18 9.11 9.48
C ALA A 185 -5.77 8.07 10.54
N HIS A 186 -6.65 7.73 11.49
CA HIS A 186 -6.40 6.65 12.45
C HIS A 186 -6.25 5.29 11.77
N PHE A 187 -7.14 4.98 10.83
CA PHE A 187 -7.14 3.69 10.15
C PHE A 187 -5.90 3.51 9.27
N GLN A 188 -5.55 4.51 8.48
CA GLN A 188 -4.38 4.46 7.62
C GLN A 188 -3.06 4.43 8.41
N LYS A 189 -3.02 5.06 9.59
CA LYS A 189 -1.88 4.95 10.51
C LYS A 189 -1.70 3.50 11.00
N ALA A 190 -2.79 2.81 11.33
CA ALA A 190 -2.74 1.39 11.69
C ALA A 190 -2.28 0.51 10.51
N ILE A 191 -2.78 0.78 9.29
CA ILE A 191 -2.31 0.11 8.07
C ILE A 191 -0.81 0.36 7.84
N ASN A 192 -0.30 1.57 8.05
CA ASN A 192 1.13 1.85 7.93
C ASN A 192 1.99 0.99 8.87
N ASN A 193 1.52 0.77 10.10
CA ASN A 193 2.22 -0.10 11.05
C ASN A 193 2.19 -1.56 10.59
N GLU A 194 1.05 -2.02 10.04
CA GLU A 194 0.94 -3.35 9.42
C GLU A 194 1.91 -3.49 8.23
N LEU A 195 1.90 -2.55 7.28
CA LEU A 195 2.79 -2.58 6.12
C LEU A 195 4.26 -2.56 6.52
N LYS A 196 4.62 -1.73 7.51
CA LYS A 196 5.99 -1.67 8.04
C LYS A 196 6.45 -3.01 8.62
N ALA A 197 5.54 -3.75 9.30
CA ALA A 197 5.86 -5.06 9.84
C ALA A 197 6.21 -6.07 8.74
N PHE A 198 5.60 -5.94 7.55
CA PHE A 198 5.84 -6.84 6.41
C PHE A 198 6.94 -6.39 5.45
N ASP A 199 7.45 -5.19 5.57
CA ASP A 199 8.60 -4.75 4.76
C ASP A 199 9.92 -5.43 5.19
N GLN A 200 9.94 -6.12 6.32
CA GLN A 200 11.10 -6.85 6.84
C GLN A 200 10.90 -8.36 6.68
N VAL A 201 11.93 -9.03 6.22
CA VAL A 201 11.96 -10.50 6.15
C VAL A 201 13.15 -10.98 6.98
N PRO A 202 12.92 -11.79 8.00
CA PRO A 202 11.65 -12.32 8.50
C PRO A 202 10.77 -11.28 9.17
N VAL A 203 9.45 -11.53 9.18
CA VAL A 203 8.48 -10.65 9.85
C VAL A 203 8.74 -10.67 11.36
N ASP A 204 8.99 -9.49 11.94
CA ASP A 204 9.25 -9.36 13.36
C ASP A 204 7.95 -9.36 14.19
N LYS A 205 7.89 -10.22 15.18
CA LYS A 205 6.71 -10.36 16.07
C LYS A 205 6.35 -9.05 16.78
N ALA A 206 7.34 -8.30 17.25
CA ALA A 206 7.09 -7.03 17.96
C ALA A 206 6.47 -5.98 17.03
N SER A 207 6.87 -5.97 15.75
CA SER A 207 6.27 -5.09 14.74
C SER A 207 4.81 -5.46 14.44
N VAL A 208 4.47 -6.74 14.44
CA VAL A 208 3.08 -7.20 14.30
C VAL A 208 2.26 -6.84 15.54
N GLU A 209 2.80 -7.03 16.76
CA GLU A 209 2.15 -6.59 17.99
C GLU A 209 1.84 -5.10 17.99
N ALA A 210 2.80 -4.26 17.54
CA ALA A 210 2.59 -2.82 17.39
C ALA A 210 1.49 -2.46 16.36
N ALA A 211 1.34 -3.25 15.30
CA ALA A 211 0.26 -3.08 14.33
C ALA A 211 -1.10 -3.45 14.94
N VAL A 212 -1.18 -4.56 15.68
CA VAL A 212 -2.39 -4.98 16.41
C VAL A 212 -2.79 -3.92 17.44
N ASP A 213 -1.84 -3.37 18.19
CA ASP A 213 -2.12 -2.33 19.19
C ASP A 213 -2.64 -1.04 18.54
N ALA A 214 -2.14 -0.68 17.36
CA ALA A 214 -2.67 0.48 16.61
C ALA A 214 -4.13 0.26 16.17
N TYR A 215 -4.51 -0.94 15.75
CA TYR A 215 -5.91 -1.28 15.48
C TYR A 215 -6.76 -1.26 16.75
N LYS A 216 -6.26 -1.78 17.88
CA LYS A 216 -6.95 -1.71 19.18
C LYS A 216 -7.21 -0.27 19.62
N GLU A 217 -6.21 0.62 19.47
CA GLU A 217 -6.36 2.05 19.78
C GLU A 217 -7.46 2.70 18.93
N LEU A 218 -7.47 2.41 17.62
CA LEU A 218 -8.53 2.86 16.72
C LEU A 218 -9.90 2.37 17.17
N LEU A 219 -10.05 1.08 17.44
CA LEU A 219 -11.32 0.47 17.83
C LEU A 219 -11.79 0.93 19.22
N ASN A 220 -10.88 1.27 20.13
CA ASN A 220 -11.20 1.88 21.41
C ASN A 220 -11.74 3.33 21.23
N THR A 221 -11.26 4.04 20.22
CA THR A 221 -11.70 5.42 19.92
C THR A 221 -13.07 5.45 19.22
N PHE A 222 -13.32 4.57 18.28
CA PHE A 222 -14.50 4.61 17.40
C PHE A 222 -15.55 3.54 17.73
N GLY A 223 -15.18 2.51 18.50
CA GLY A 223 -16.03 1.34 18.80
C GLY A 223 -15.91 0.24 17.74
N ARG A 224 -16.58 -0.88 18.04
CA ARG A 224 -16.62 -2.10 17.21
C ARG A 224 -17.96 -2.23 16.49
N LYS A 225 -18.25 -1.28 15.59
CA LYS A 225 -19.48 -1.27 14.82
C LYS A 225 -19.28 -1.99 13.47
N PRO A 226 -20.37 -2.47 12.83
CA PRO A 226 -20.29 -3.11 11.52
C PRO A 226 -19.61 -2.26 10.44
N GLU A 227 -19.74 -0.93 10.51
CA GLU A 227 -19.06 0.00 9.61
C GLU A 227 -17.52 -0.02 9.74
N TYR A 228 -16.99 -0.53 10.85
CA TYR A 228 -15.57 -0.70 11.13
C TYR A 228 -15.11 -2.15 10.95
N TYR A 229 -15.73 -2.87 10.03
CA TYR A 229 -15.36 -4.24 9.67
C TYR A 229 -13.87 -4.37 9.35
N ASP A 230 -13.35 -3.53 8.43
CA ASP A 230 -11.98 -3.68 7.92
C ASP A 230 -10.91 -3.61 9.03
N PRO A 231 -10.92 -2.64 9.99
CA PRO A 231 -10.00 -2.66 11.13
C PRO A 231 -10.10 -3.92 11.99
N VAL A 232 -11.30 -4.38 12.32
CA VAL A 232 -11.49 -5.59 13.15
C VAL A 232 -10.94 -6.82 12.42
N TYR A 233 -11.30 -7.00 11.15
CA TYR A 233 -10.89 -8.15 10.36
C TYR A 233 -9.36 -8.19 10.15
N ARG A 234 -8.73 -7.05 9.82
CA ARG A 234 -7.27 -6.97 9.67
C ARG A 234 -6.56 -7.29 10.97
N MET A 235 -6.99 -6.69 12.09
CA MET A 235 -6.47 -6.99 13.41
C MET A 235 -6.55 -8.48 13.72
N SER A 236 -7.74 -9.09 13.55
CA SER A 236 -7.94 -10.51 13.81
C SER A 236 -7.04 -11.39 12.93
N ARG A 237 -6.84 -11.06 11.67
CA ARG A 237 -5.90 -11.78 10.80
C ARG A 237 -4.46 -11.74 11.31
N LEU A 238 -3.99 -10.59 11.78
CA LEU A 238 -2.66 -10.47 12.39
C LEU A 238 -2.56 -11.34 13.65
N MET A 239 -3.58 -11.31 14.50
CA MET A 239 -3.64 -12.13 15.71
C MET A 239 -3.60 -13.62 15.39
N VAL A 240 -4.38 -14.08 14.40
CA VAL A 240 -4.45 -15.49 13.99
C VAL A 240 -3.13 -15.94 13.35
N PHE A 241 -2.72 -15.27 12.28
CA PHE A 241 -1.67 -15.79 11.40
C PHE A 241 -0.24 -15.43 11.80
N TYR A 242 -0.05 -14.47 12.72
CA TYR A 242 1.30 -14.06 13.13
C TYR A 242 1.54 -14.18 14.63
N LEU A 243 0.53 -13.86 15.46
CA LEU A 243 0.66 -13.93 16.92
C LEU A 243 0.15 -15.25 17.50
N PHE A 244 -0.68 -15.96 16.76
CA PHE A 244 -1.41 -17.15 17.21
C PHE A 244 -2.27 -16.90 18.46
N ASP A 245 -2.82 -15.68 18.54
CA ASP A 245 -3.75 -15.25 19.59
C ASP A 245 -5.20 -15.59 19.17
N LEU A 246 -5.51 -16.88 19.20
CA LEU A 246 -6.74 -17.41 18.61
C LEU A 246 -7.99 -17.02 19.39
N ASP A 247 -7.92 -17.01 20.72
CA ASP A 247 -9.09 -16.76 21.59
C ASP A 247 -9.58 -15.31 21.45
N ASN A 248 -8.66 -14.34 21.52
CA ASN A 248 -9.01 -12.93 21.36
C ASN A 248 -9.48 -12.62 19.92
N ALA A 249 -8.85 -13.23 18.91
CA ALA A 249 -9.28 -13.06 17.51
C ALA A 249 -10.69 -13.64 17.29
N LEU A 250 -10.99 -14.80 17.88
CA LEU A 250 -12.31 -15.42 17.81
C LEU A 250 -13.38 -14.52 18.43
N GLU A 251 -13.13 -13.99 19.63
CA GLU A 251 -14.05 -13.08 20.31
C GLU A 251 -14.37 -11.84 19.47
N GLU A 252 -13.34 -11.19 18.91
CA GLU A 252 -13.54 -10.00 18.07
C GLU A 252 -14.37 -10.31 16.79
N LEU A 253 -14.12 -11.46 16.16
CA LEU A 253 -14.86 -11.86 14.95
C LEU A 253 -16.29 -12.36 15.26
N GLU A 254 -16.50 -13.07 16.36
CA GLU A 254 -17.84 -13.48 16.79
C GLU A 254 -18.71 -12.26 17.13
N ASN A 255 -18.16 -11.29 17.86
CA ASN A 255 -18.83 -10.02 18.13
C ASN A 255 -19.17 -9.26 16.85
N LEU A 256 -18.25 -9.21 15.87
CA LEU A 256 -18.47 -8.58 14.59
C LEU A 256 -19.58 -9.27 13.77
N THR A 257 -19.64 -10.60 13.80
CA THR A 257 -20.57 -11.40 12.99
C THR A 257 -21.86 -11.79 13.71
N ALA A 258 -22.04 -11.40 15.00
CA ALA A 258 -23.21 -11.69 15.79
C ALA A 258 -24.52 -11.19 15.13
N SER A 259 -24.44 -10.12 14.35
CA SER A 259 -25.55 -9.64 13.51
C SER A 259 -25.07 -9.47 12.07
N ARG A 260 -25.88 -9.98 11.13
CA ARG A 260 -25.70 -9.70 9.71
C ARG A 260 -26.11 -8.27 9.34
N GLN A 261 -26.92 -7.63 10.17
CA GLN A 261 -27.45 -6.32 9.90
C GLN A 261 -26.34 -5.27 9.97
N GLY A 262 -26.15 -4.54 8.88
CA GLY A 262 -25.14 -3.50 8.77
C GLY A 262 -23.78 -3.96 8.18
N LEU A 263 -23.55 -5.27 8.06
CA LEU A 263 -22.38 -5.79 7.34
C LEU A 263 -22.74 -6.09 5.87
N PRO A 264 -21.90 -5.70 4.90
CA PRO A 264 -22.01 -6.24 3.55
C PRO A 264 -21.91 -7.78 3.59
N GLN A 265 -22.73 -8.46 2.77
CA GLN A 265 -22.81 -9.93 2.82
C GLN A 265 -21.44 -10.62 2.70
N ASP A 266 -20.63 -10.17 1.76
CA ASP A 266 -19.31 -10.79 1.52
C ASP A 266 -18.36 -10.63 2.72
N ARG A 267 -18.41 -9.49 3.42
CA ARG A 267 -17.63 -9.23 4.62
C ARG A 267 -18.00 -10.14 5.80
N TRP A 268 -19.30 -10.40 5.95
CA TRP A 268 -19.77 -11.37 6.94
C TRP A 268 -19.22 -12.77 6.65
N ALA A 269 -19.26 -13.21 5.40
CA ALA A 269 -18.76 -14.53 5.00
C ALA A 269 -17.23 -14.66 5.18
N GLU A 270 -16.46 -13.62 4.84
CA GLU A 270 -15.01 -13.59 5.06
C GLU A 270 -14.67 -13.77 6.55
N ALA A 271 -15.38 -13.06 7.43
CA ALA A 271 -15.17 -13.18 8.87
C ALA A 271 -15.58 -14.57 9.40
N ARG A 272 -16.69 -15.14 8.89
CA ARG A 272 -17.14 -16.49 9.25
C ARG A 272 -16.15 -17.57 8.82
N LEU A 273 -15.56 -17.43 7.61
CA LEU A 273 -14.51 -18.34 7.15
C LEU A 273 -13.29 -18.30 8.07
N LEU A 274 -12.87 -17.11 8.48
CA LEU A 274 -11.75 -16.96 9.43
C LEU A 274 -12.09 -17.55 10.82
N ILE A 275 -13.34 -17.43 11.29
CA ILE A 275 -13.81 -18.12 12.51
C ILE A 275 -13.68 -19.64 12.34
N GLY A 276 -14.09 -20.19 11.19
CA GLY A 276 -13.92 -21.60 10.91
C GLY A 276 -12.45 -22.05 10.90
N ASP A 277 -11.55 -21.21 10.38
CA ASP A 277 -10.11 -21.46 10.42
C ASP A 277 -9.58 -21.50 11.87
N ILE A 278 -9.98 -20.52 12.69
CA ILE A 278 -9.61 -20.49 14.12
C ILE A 278 -10.11 -21.76 14.84
N GLN A 279 -11.37 -22.15 14.63
CA GLN A 279 -11.95 -23.33 15.23
C GLN A 279 -11.20 -24.61 14.82
N LEU A 280 -10.75 -24.69 13.56
CA LEU A 280 -9.90 -25.78 13.07
C LEU A 280 -8.53 -25.79 13.78
N MET A 281 -7.91 -24.62 13.94
CA MET A 281 -6.64 -24.47 14.68
C MET A 281 -6.78 -24.85 16.15
N GLN A 282 -7.93 -24.59 16.76
CA GLN A 282 -8.27 -24.98 18.13
C GLN A 282 -8.74 -26.45 18.28
N GLN A 283 -8.69 -27.25 17.21
CA GLN A 283 -9.14 -28.65 17.16
C GLN A 283 -10.65 -28.83 17.35
N ASP A 284 -11.45 -27.77 17.26
CA ASP A 284 -12.92 -27.87 17.33
C ASP A 284 -13.50 -28.15 15.92
N PHE A 285 -13.25 -29.35 15.42
CA PHE A 285 -13.64 -29.80 14.07
C PHE A 285 -15.15 -29.69 13.81
N ASN A 286 -15.95 -29.88 14.84
CA ASN A 286 -17.41 -29.83 14.70
C ASN A 286 -17.90 -28.42 14.48
N LYS A 287 -17.38 -27.46 15.25
CA LYS A 287 -17.73 -26.04 15.02
C LYS A 287 -17.20 -25.55 13.70
N SER A 288 -15.93 -25.85 13.36
CA SER A 288 -15.33 -25.48 12.08
C SER A 288 -16.20 -25.99 10.91
N LYS A 289 -16.61 -27.28 10.95
CA LYS A 289 -17.52 -27.87 9.94
C LYS A 289 -18.83 -27.10 9.82
N LEU A 290 -19.47 -26.80 10.95
CA LEU A 290 -20.73 -26.05 10.96
C LEU A 290 -20.56 -24.64 10.36
N THR A 291 -19.50 -23.95 10.75
CA THR A 291 -19.21 -22.60 10.27
C THR A 291 -18.96 -22.56 8.75
N TYR A 292 -18.15 -23.46 8.22
CA TYR A 292 -17.91 -23.56 6.79
C TYR A 292 -19.15 -23.99 6.02
N THR A 293 -19.98 -24.91 6.57
CA THR A 293 -21.23 -25.34 5.95
C THR A 293 -22.20 -24.18 5.85
N GLU A 294 -22.33 -23.37 6.91
CA GLU A 294 -23.18 -22.17 6.91
C GLU A 294 -22.81 -21.22 5.74
N VAL A 295 -21.52 -20.91 5.57
CA VAL A 295 -21.06 -20.07 4.48
C VAL A 295 -21.30 -20.73 3.13
N SER A 296 -20.98 -22.01 2.98
CA SER A 296 -21.18 -22.78 1.74
C SER A 296 -22.64 -22.77 1.26
N ASP A 297 -23.59 -22.93 2.19
CA ASP A 297 -25.02 -22.99 1.87
C ASP A 297 -25.60 -21.62 1.48
N ILE A 298 -25.18 -20.57 2.19
CA ILE A 298 -25.66 -19.21 1.94
C ILE A 298 -25.09 -18.64 0.63
N TYR A 299 -23.82 -18.99 0.32
CA TYR A 299 -23.07 -18.46 -0.82
C TYR A 299 -22.87 -19.50 -1.94
N ARG A 300 -23.77 -20.45 -2.06
CA ARG A 300 -23.65 -21.66 -2.90
C ARG A 300 -23.08 -21.43 -4.30
N ASP A 301 -23.51 -20.38 -4.97
CA ASP A 301 -23.15 -20.06 -6.36
C ASP A 301 -22.16 -18.87 -6.46
N ARG A 302 -21.49 -18.52 -5.35
CA ARG A 302 -20.53 -17.42 -5.28
C ARG A 302 -19.14 -17.93 -4.92
N GLN A 303 -18.13 -17.11 -5.17
CA GLN A 303 -16.72 -17.42 -4.90
C GLN A 303 -16.48 -17.81 -3.42
N LEU A 304 -17.09 -17.11 -2.46
CA LEU A 304 -16.96 -17.43 -1.02
C LEU A 304 -17.61 -18.77 -0.66
N GLY A 305 -18.67 -19.18 -1.36
CA GLY A 305 -19.24 -20.51 -1.18
C GLY A 305 -18.33 -21.62 -1.74
N ALA A 306 -17.65 -21.36 -2.86
CA ALA A 306 -16.63 -22.27 -3.39
C ALA A 306 -15.43 -22.40 -2.42
N LEU A 307 -14.96 -21.27 -1.86
CA LEU A 307 -13.93 -21.27 -0.83
C LEU A 307 -14.35 -22.04 0.43
N ALA A 308 -15.59 -21.87 0.88
CA ALA A 308 -16.13 -22.63 2.00
C ALA A 308 -16.18 -24.14 1.72
N LYS A 309 -16.54 -24.56 0.48
CA LYS A 309 -16.48 -25.97 0.08
C LYS A 309 -15.05 -26.51 0.04
N TYR A 310 -14.12 -25.71 -0.44
CA TYR A 310 -12.71 -26.05 -0.42
C TYR A 310 -12.23 -26.30 1.02
N LYS A 311 -12.52 -25.39 1.95
CA LYS A 311 -12.19 -25.55 3.39
C LYS A 311 -12.88 -26.76 4.04
N LEU A 312 -14.10 -27.08 3.65
CA LEU A 312 -14.76 -28.32 4.06
C LEU A 312 -14.05 -29.58 3.51
N SER A 313 -13.51 -29.49 2.29
CA SER A 313 -12.73 -30.59 1.72
C SER A 313 -11.38 -30.77 2.40
N GLU A 314 -10.71 -29.67 2.78
CA GLU A 314 -9.49 -29.73 3.60
C GLU A 314 -9.78 -30.35 4.98
N LEU A 315 -10.86 -29.95 5.64
CA LEU A 315 -11.29 -30.53 6.92
C LEU A 315 -11.54 -32.04 6.78
N ALA A 316 -12.24 -32.49 5.73
CA ALA A 316 -12.48 -33.91 5.48
C ALA A 316 -11.17 -34.65 5.19
N TYR A 317 -10.26 -34.06 4.43
CA TYR A 317 -8.93 -34.59 4.16
C TYR A 317 -8.11 -34.78 5.45
N TYR A 318 -8.05 -33.79 6.32
CA TYR A 318 -7.35 -33.86 7.62
C TYR A 318 -7.91 -34.96 8.53
N LYS A 319 -9.19 -35.27 8.40
CA LYS A 319 -9.85 -36.36 9.15
C LYS A 319 -9.70 -37.76 8.51
N GLY A 320 -9.01 -37.86 7.39
CA GLY A 320 -8.91 -39.10 6.62
C GLY A 320 -10.18 -39.50 5.86
N GLU A 321 -11.20 -38.61 5.81
CA GLU A 321 -12.47 -38.81 5.09
C GLU A 321 -12.27 -38.53 3.56
N PHE A 322 -11.32 -39.23 2.92
CA PHE A 322 -10.84 -38.90 1.56
C PHE A 322 -11.93 -38.94 0.50
N ASN A 323 -12.87 -39.91 0.59
CA ASN A 323 -13.99 -39.97 -0.35
C ASN A 323 -14.90 -38.75 -0.25
N LEU A 324 -15.12 -38.24 0.97
CA LEU A 324 -15.89 -37.02 1.20
C LEU A 324 -15.13 -35.81 0.67
N ALA A 325 -13.82 -35.73 0.94
CA ALA A 325 -12.99 -34.65 0.43
C ALA A 325 -13.04 -34.57 -1.11
N GLN A 326 -12.90 -35.71 -1.81
CA GLN A 326 -13.00 -35.75 -3.27
C GLN A 326 -14.38 -35.36 -3.80
N ALA A 327 -15.46 -35.79 -3.14
CA ALA A 327 -16.81 -35.42 -3.51
C ALA A 327 -17.04 -33.89 -3.38
N LEU A 328 -16.49 -33.27 -2.33
CA LEU A 328 -16.58 -31.81 -2.13
C LEU A 328 -15.73 -31.06 -3.17
N LEU A 329 -14.51 -31.53 -3.44
CA LEU A 329 -13.61 -30.95 -4.47
C LEU A 329 -14.24 -31.01 -5.86
N GLY A 330 -14.85 -32.15 -6.21
CA GLY A 330 -15.58 -32.32 -7.48
C GLY A 330 -16.83 -31.43 -7.62
N ALA A 331 -17.35 -30.91 -6.51
CA ALA A 331 -18.47 -29.98 -6.51
C ALA A 331 -18.05 -28.51 -6.67
N ILE A 332 -16.75 -28.21 -6.69
CA ILE A 332 -16.23 -26.87 -6.96
C ILE A 332 -16.26 -26.65 -8.47
N LYS A 333 -17.10 -25.70 -8.90
CA LYS A 333 -17.29 -25.43 -10.33
C LYS A 333 -16.08 -24.76 -10.97
N ASP A 334 -15.86 -24.99 -12.25
CA ASP A 334 -14.79 -24.39 -13.07
C ASP A 334 -14.86 -22.84 -13.15
N ASN A 335 -15.96 -22.24 -12.76
CA ASN A 335 -16.18 -20.78 -12.76
C ASN A 335 -15.78 -20.08 -11.44
N THR A 336 -15.03 -20.72 -10.58
CA THR A 336 -14.46 -20.11 -9.37
C THR A 336 -13.16 -19.38 -9.72
N SER A 337 -12.60 -18.59 -8.77
CA SER A 337 -11.27 -17.99 -8.99
C SER A 337 -10.26 -19.07 -9.36
N ASN A 338 -9.34 -18.75 -10.27
CA ASN A 338 -8.29 -19.69 -10.72
C ASN A 338 -7.51 -20.27 -9.52
N ASP A 339 -7.32 -19.49 -8.46
CA ASP A 339 -6.59 -19.94 -7.27
C ASP A 339 -7.32 -21.05 -6.52
N ILE A 340 -8.62 -20.88 -6.21
CA ILE A 340 -9.42 -21.92 -5.53
C ILE A 340 -9.52 -23.17 -6.38
N SER A 341 -9.68 -23.04 -7.70
CA SER A 341 -9.75 -24.17 -8.61
C SER A 341 -8.42 -24.93 -8.66
N ASN A 342 -7.29 -24.23 -8.70
CA ASN A 342 -5.96 -24.84 -8.70
C ASN A 342 -5.68 -25.57 -7.39
N ASP A 343 -6.01 -25.00 -6.25
CA ASP A 343 -5.84 -25.61 -4.93
C ASP A 343 -6.73 -26.87 -4.81
N ALA A 344 -7.98 -26.81 -5.30
CA ALA A 344 -8.88 -27.93 -5.33
C ALA A 344 -8.36 -29.07 -6.20
N ILE A 345 -7.83 -28.76 -7.38
CA ILE A 345 -7.22 -29.76 -8.29
C ILE A 345 -5.99 -30.37 -7.61
N LYS A 346 -5.10 -29.57 -7.01
CA LYS A 346 -3.91 -30.04 -6.34
C LYS A 346 -4.25 -31.01 -5.20
N LEU A 347 -5.17 -30.64 -4.32
CA LEU A 347 -5.60 -31.50 -3.22
C LEU A 347 -6.25 -32.80 -3.74
N ASN A 348 -7.09 -32.71 -4.78
CA ASN A 348 -7.72 -33.90 -5.38
C ASN A 348 -6.68 -34.84 -5.99
N LEU A 349 -5.65 -34.33 -6.69
CA LEU A 349 -4.55 -35.13 -7.23
C LEU A 349 -3.75 -35.78 -6.09
N THR A 350 -3.42 -35.03 -5.04
CA THR A 350 -2.73 -35.60 -3.87
C THR A 350 -3.52 -36.78 -3.29
N ILE A 351 -4.84 -36.68 -3.18
CA ILE A 351 -5.68 -37.80 -2.70
C ILE A 351 -5.67 -38.93 -3.70
N MET A 352 -5.89 -38.69 -5.00
CA MET A 352 -5.98 -39.70 -6.03
C MET A 352 -4.69 -40.50 -6.16
N ASP A 353 -3.56 -39.81 -6.22
CA ASP A 353 -2.25 -40.44 -6.45
C ASP A 353 -1.81 -41.31 -5.25
N ASN A 354 -2.36 -41.05 -4.05
CA ASN A 354 -1.97 -41.70 -2.81
C ASN A 354 -3.02 -42.65 -2.20
N THR A 355 -4.20 -42.81 -2.83
CA THR A 355 -5.25 -43.74 -2.39
C THR A 355 -5.35 -44.99 -3.27
N GLY A 356 -4.72 -45.02 -4.44
CA GLY A 356 -4.82 -46.11 -5.42
C GLY A 356 -3.66 -47.11 -5.43
N LEU A 357 -2.56 -46.84 -4.73
CA LEU A 357 -1.31 -47.57 -4.86
C LEU A 357 -1.13 -48.68 -3.82
N ASP A 358 -1.73 -48.55 -2.65
CA ASP A 358 -1.73 -49.53 -1.57
C ASP A 358 -3.13 -49.90 -1.18
N SER A 359 -3.30 -51.12 -0.62
CA SER A 359 -4.56 -51.54 -0.03
C SER A 359 -4.93 -50.75 1.26
N THR A 360 -4.12 -49.76 1.66
CA THR A 360 -4.29 -48.98 2.86
C THR A 360 -4.04 -47.51 2.63
N THR A 361 -4.84 -46.61 3.20
CA THR A 361 -4.71 -45.17 3.18
C THR A 361 -3.79 -44.62 4.27
N THR A 362 -3.07 -45.49 4.96
CA THR A 362 -2.33 -45.17 6.22
C THR A 362 -1.24 -44.09 5.98
N ALA A 363 -0.51 -44.16 4.86
CA ALA A 363 0.53 -43.18 4.57
C ALA A 363 -0.07 -41.79 4.33
N LEU A 364 -1.16 -41.72 3.56
CA LEU A 364 -1.86 -40.45 3.31
C LEU A 364 -2.53 -39.90 4.57
N GLU A 365 -3.09 -40.75 5.43
CA GLU A 365 -3.63 -40.35 6.73
C GLU A 365 -2.56 -39.73 7.64
N MET A 366 -1.37 -40.37 7.70
CA MET A 366 -0.24 -39.81 8.45
C MET A 366 0.19 -38.44 7.89
N PHE A 367 0.24 -38.32 6.57
CA PHE A 367 0.62 -37.05 5.93
C PHE A 367 -0.43 -35.96 6.17
N ALA A 368 -1.72 -36.25 5.99
CA ALA A 368 -2.81 -35.32 6.27
C ALA A 368 -2.81 -34.86 7.76
N ASN A 369 -2.55 -35.77 8.69
CA ASN A 369 -2.41 -35.42 10.11
C ASN A 369 -1.16 -34.54 10.35
N ALA A 370 -0.03 -34.78 9.68
CA ALA A 370 1.14 -33.92 9.80
C ALA A 370 0.86 -32.50 9.29
N GLN A 371 0.17 -32.37 8.15
CA GLN A 371 -0.25 -31.08 7.62
C GLN A 371 -1.23 -30.36 8.55
N LEU A 372 -2.15 -31.10 9.18
CA LEU A 372 -3.03 -30.51 10.19
C LEU A 372 -2.24 -29.96 11.39
N LEU A 373 -1.25 -30.71 11.89
CA LEU A 373 -0.37 -30.27 12.98
C LEU A 373 0.43 -29.02 12.56
N THR A 374 0.92 -28.97 11.32
CA THR A 374 1.55 -27.74 10.76
C THR A 374 0.59 -26.57 10.79
N TYR A 375 -0.65 -26.76 10.34
CA TYR A 375 -1.68 -25.73 10.35
C TYR A 375 -2.01 -25.23 11.76
N GLN A 376 -1.99 -26.15 12.75
CA GLN A 376 -2.17 -25.85 14.18
C GLN A 376 -0.90 -25.32 14.86
N ARG A 377 0.20 -25.17 14.12
CA ARG A 377 1.53 -24.76 14.59
C ARG A 377 2.18 -25.68 15.61
N ASP A 378 1.73 -26.91 15.69
CA ASP A 378 2.45 -27.94 16.42
C ASP A 378 3.54 -28.55 15.54
N TYR A 379 4.56 -27.72 15.27
CA TYR A 379 5.62 -28.05 14.34
C TYR A 379 6.46 -29.23 14.78
N GLU A 380 6.69 -29.41 16.09
CA GLU A 380 7.46 -30.52 16.63
C GLU A 380 6.75 -31.84 16.39
N ALA A 381 5.45 -31.92 16.73
CA ALA A 381 4.65 -33.10 16.47
C ALA A 381 4.53 -33.40 14.97
N SER A 382 4.36 -32.37 14.12
CA SER A 382 4.32 -32.54 12.68
C SER A 382 5.61 -33.12 12.13
N LEU A 383 6.77 -32.54 12.47
CA LEU A 383 8.09 -33.05 12.03
C LEU A 383 8.32 -34.50 12.47
N SER A 384 7.98 -34.84 13.73
CA SER A 384 8.09 -36.18 14.24
C SER A 384 7.21 -37.20 13.46
N LEU A 385 6.00 -36.77 13.07
CA LEU A 385 5.08 -37.60 12.30
C LEU A 385 5.58 -37.75 10.85
N LEU A 386 6.12 -36.71 10.22
CA LEU A 386 6.73 -36.77 8.88
C LEU A 386 7.97 -37.67 8.85
N ASP A 387 8.82 -37.64 9.90
CA ASP A 387 9.95 -38.54 10.04
C ASP A 387 9.50 -39.99 10.17
N SER A 388 8.47 -40.24 10.97
CA SER A 388 7.87 -41.55 11.14
C SER A 388 7.26 -42.07 9.85
N LEU A 389 6.62 -41.22 9.08
CA LEU A 389 6.06 -41.55 7.77
C LEU A 389 7.17 -41.94 6.78
N ALA A 390 8.21 -41.12 6.64
CA ALA A 390 9.36 -41.40 5.77
C ALA A 390 10.07 -42.70 6.15
N TYR A 391 10.18 -43.01 7.42
CA TYR A 391 10.79 -44.24 7.92
C TYR A 391 9.92 -45.50 7.62
N LYS A 392 8.61 -45.43 7.83
CA LYS A 392 7.68 -46.53 7.62
C LYS A 392 7.42 -46.80 6.14
N PHE A 393 7.45 -45.80 5.31
CA PHE A 393 7.10 -45.87 3.87
C PHE A 393 8.16 -45.21 2.99
N PRO A 394 9.42 -45.73 2.97
CA PRO A 394 10.57 -45.07 2.32
C PRO A 394 10.48 -44.93 0.80
N SER A 395 9.62 -45.70 0.17
CA SER A 395 9.43 -45.69 -1.32
C SER A 395 8.03 -45.16 -1.69
N HIS A 396 7.33 -44.49 -0.77
CA HIS A 396 6.01 -43.95 -1.05
C HIS A 396 6.10 -42.72 -1.93
N PRO A 397 5.15 -42.47 -2.86
CA PRO A 397 5.12 -41.25 -3.70
C PRO A 397 5.12 -39.94 -2.93
N LEU A 398 4.68 -39.93 -1.68
CA LEU A 398 4.69 -38.74 -0.79
C LEU A 398 6.10 -38.28 -0.37
N ALA A 399 7.19 -38.88 -0.84
CA ALA A 399 8.54 -38.49 -0.39
C ALA A 399 8.87 -37.02 -0.67
N ASP A 400 8.50 -36.52 -1.83
CA ASP A 400 8.74 -35.12 -2.21
C ASP A 400 7.83 -34.17 -1.42
N GLU A 401 6.58 -34.54 -1.21
CA GLU A 401 5.62 -33.77 -0.41
C GLU A 401 6.05 -33.68 1.07
N ILE A 402 6.65 -34.74 1.62
CA ILE A 402 7.22 -34.75 2.96
C ILE A 402 8.35 -33.72 3.08
N LEU A 403 9.27 -33.67 2.10
CA LEU A 403 10.36 -32.72 2.10
C LEU A 403 9.84 -31.29 1.99
N TRP A 404 8.87 -31.05 1.10
CA TRP A 404 8.23 -29.76 0.95
C TRP A 404 7.52 -29.29 2.24
N GLU A 405 6.80 -30.19 2.89
CA GLU A 405 6.12 -29.87 4.16
C GLU A 405 7.12 -29.53 5.28
N LYS A 406 8.24 -30.27 5.38
CA LYS A 406 9.33 -29.93 6.31
C LYS A 406 9.94 -28.57 6.02
N ALA A 407 10.21 -28.27 4.74
CA ALA A 407 10.69 -26.94 4.31
C ALA A 407 9.70 -25.83 4.73
N THR A 408 8.40 -26.07 4.53
CA THR A 408 7.33 -25.14 4.90
C THR A 408 7.32 -24.88 6.42
N ILE A 409 7.47 -25.93 7.23
CA ILE A 409 7.56 -25.80 8.70
C ILE A 409 8.74 -24.90 9.09
N TYR A 410 9.93 -25.15 8.54
CA TYR A 410 11.12 -24.34 8.85
C TYR A 410 11.00 -22.90 8.35
N LEU A 411 10.34 -22.65 7.20
CA LEU A 411 10.02 -21.28 6.76
C LEU A 411 9.08 -20.58 7.74
N ASN A 412 8.06 -21.28 8.26
CA ASN A 412 7.16 -20.71 9.25
C ASN A 412 7.85 -20.39 10.59
N GLN A 413 8.94 -21.10 10.91
CA GLN A 413 9.79 -20.85 12.07
C GLN A 413 10.90 -19.81 11.82
N ASN A 414 10.98 -19.22 10.59
CA ASN A 414 12.05 -18.33 10.14
C ASN A 414 13.44 -19.00 10.08
N GLU A 415 13.52 -20.31 10.00
CA GLU A 415 14.77 -21.08 9.88
C GLU A 415 15.11 -21.32 8.39
N ILE A 416 15.39 -20.24 7.65
CA ILE A 416 15.57 -20.24 6.19
C ILE A 416 16.64 -21.24 5.73
N GLU A 417 17.80 -21.28 6.40
CA GLU A 417 18.90 -22.18 6.08
C GLU A 417 18.48 -23.66 6.15
N ARG A 418 17.68 -24.00 7.17
CA ARG A 418 17.14 -25.36 7.31
C ARG A 418 16.09 -25.66 6.25
N ALA A 419 15.20 -24.71 5.97
CA ALA A 419 14.21 -24.90 4.91
C ALA A 419 14.88 -25.20 3.56
N LEU A 420 15.92 -24.46 3.19
CA LEU A 420 16.68 -24.66 1.95
C LEU A 420 17.36 -26.03 1.86
N SER A 421 17.65 -26.70 2.99
CA SER A 421 18.25 -28.03 2.99
C SER A 421 17.29 -29.14 2.55
N PHE A 422 15.98 -28.86 2.45
CA PHE A 422 14.93 -29.81 2.04
C PHE A 422 14.42 -29.58 0.61
N ILE A 423 14.85 -28.51 -0.03
CA ILE A 423 14.50 -28.14 -1.42
C ILE A 423 15.66 -28.49 -2.36
#